data_efb15f53db349a5905ec6a2d8a2ce9df
#
_entry.id   efb15f53db349a5905ec6a2d8a2ce9df
#
_cell.length_a   1.000
_cell.length_b   1.000
_cell.length_c   1.000
_cell.angle_alpha   90.00
_cell.angle_beta   90.00
_cell.angle_gamma   90.00
#
_symmetry.space_group_name_H-M   'P 1'
#
loop_
_entity.id
_entity.type
_entity.pdbx_description
1 polymer ?
#
loop_
_entity_poly.entity_id
_entity_poly.type
_entity_poly.pdbx_seq_one_letter_code
_entity_poly.pdbx_strand_id
1 'polypeptide(L)'
;MELIELKAVWNDVLDELEREARVAWLVFFDARLVSLQDDLLTLDFLDRNKLAAGHDFESHISELQLTALRSAITTITGKNIEIGFS
;
A
#
# COMPACT_ATOMS: atom_id res chain seq x y z
N MET A 1 6.79 -15.09 -1.89
CA MET A 1 7.37 -13.86 -2.49
C MET A 1 8.19 -13.11 -1.46
N GLU A 2 9.35 -12.66 -1.86
CA GLU A 2 10.23 -11.90 -0.96
C GLU A 2 9.99 -10.40 -1.09
N LEU A 3 10.31 -9.66 -0.02
CA LEU A 3 10.14 -8.21 -0.01
C LEU A 3 10.90 -7.54 -1.16
N ILE A 4 12.11 -7.99 -1.45
CA ILE A 4 12.91 -7.40 -2.53
C ILE A 4 12.24 -7.58 -3.89
N GLU A 5 11.56 -8.70 -4.09
CA GLU A 5 10.82 -8.94 -5.33
C GLU A 5 9.65 -7.97 -5.46
N LEU A 6 8.92 -7.74 -4.36
CA LEU A 6 7.81 -6.80 -4.37
C LEU A 6 8.30 -5.37 -4.58
N LYS A 7 9.41 -5.00 -3.95
CA LYS A 7 10.00 -3.67 -4.16
C LYS A 7 10.38 -3.45 -5.63
N ALA A 8 10.84 -4.49 -6.30
CA ALA A 8 11.25 -4.37 -7.70
C ALA A 8 10.07 -4.05 -8.63
N VAL A 9 8.86 -4.44 -8.26
CA VAL A 9 7.66 -4.18 -9.06
C VAL A 9 6.73 -3.14 -8.41
N TRP A 10 7.16 -2.49 -7.33
CA TRP A 10 6.29 -1.57 -6.59
C TRP A 10 5.84 -0.39 -7.44
N ASN A 11 6.70 0.13 -8.32
CA ASN A 11 6.29 1.21 -9.21
C ASN A 11 5.18 0.75 -10.16
N ASP A 12 5.21 -0.50 -10.60
CA ASP A 12 4.14 -1.05 -11.44
C ASP A 12 2.84 -1.15 -10.64
N VAL A 13 2.93 -1.55 -9.37
CA VAL A 13 1.78 -1.59 -8.48
C VAL A 13 1.18 -0.18 -8.32
N LEU A 14 2.02 0.81 -8.08
CA LEU A 14 1.55 2.20 -7.93
C LEU A 14 0.93 2.73 -9.22
N ASP A 15 1.50 2.41 -10.38
CA ASP A 15 0.94 2.81 -11.66
C ASP A 15 -0.44 2.19 -11.88
N GLU A 16 -0.58 0.92 -11.53
CA GLU A 16 -1.86 0.23 -11.63
C GLU A 16 -2.88 0.86 -10.68
N LEU A 17 -2.45 1.17 -9.46
CA LEU A 17 -3.31 1.80 -8.45
C LEU A 17 -3.76 3.19 -8.91
N GLU A 18 -2.87 3.99 -9.47
CA GLU A 18 -3.21 5.31 -9.97
C GLU A 18 -4.23 5.22 -11.10
N ARG A 19 -4.07 4.26 -11.98
CA ARG A 19 -4.98 4.06 -13.11
C ARG A 19 -6.38 3.68 -12.67
N GLU A 20 -6.49 2.81 -11.66
CA GLU A 20 -7.78 2.27 -11.25
C GLU A 20 -8.44 3.02 -10.10
N ALA A 21 -7.63 3.60 -9.19
CA ALA A 21 -8.17 4.24 -7.98
C ALA A 21 -7.23 5.36 -7.54
N ARG A 22 -7.29 6.47 -8.22
CA ARG A 22 -6.37 7.58 -7.98
C ARG A 22 -6.39 8.10 -6.55
N VAL A 23 -7.56 8.09 -5.90
CA VAL A 23 -7.66 8.53 -4.51
C VAL A 23 -6.85 7.63 -3.60
N ALA A 24 -6.91 6.31 -3.83
CA ALA A 24 -6.08 5.36 -3.08
C ALA A 24 -4.59 5.57 -3.40
N TRP A 25 -4.24 5.85 -4.65
CA TRP A 25 -2.87 6.15 -5.02
C TRP A 25 -2.32 7.34 -4.25
N LEU A 26 -3.13 8.40 -4.08
CA LEU A 26 -2.72 9.58 -3.31
C LEU A 26 -2.41 9.24 -1.85
N VAL A 27 -3.03 8.21 -1.31
CA VAL A 27 -2.75 7.75 0.05
C VAL A 27 -1.45 6.95 0.11
N PHE A 28 -1.20 6.08 -0.85
CA PHE A 28 -0.13 5.08 -0.74
C PHE A 28 1.14 5.38 -1.52
N PHE A 29 1.16 6.42 -2.37
CA PHE A 29 2.29 6.64 -3.27
C PHE A 29 3.62 6.86 -2.55
N ASP A 30 3.59 7.38 -1.33
CA ASP A 30 4.80 7.64 -0.55
C ASP A 30 5.00 6.64 0.60
N ALA A 31 4.24 5.55 0.61
CA ALA A 31 4.41 4.52 1.63
C ALA A 31 5.72 3.76 1.41
N ARG A 32 6.37 3.39 2.52
CA ARG A 32 7.56 2.55 2.49
C ARG A 32 7.17 1.12 2.80
N LEU A 33 7.78 0.17 2.10
CA LEU A 33 7.61 -1.25 2.36
C LEU A 33 8.60 -1.65 3.45
N VAL A 34 8.08 -2.02 4.61
CA VAL A 34 8.90 -2.36 5.77
C VAL A 34 9.24 -3.84 5.78
N SER A 35 8.23 -4.69 5.60
CA SER A 35 8.44 -6.13 5.63
C SER A 35 7.34 -6.84 4.85
N LEU A 36 7.65 -8.06 4.42
CA LEU A 36 6.67 -8.94 3.79
C LEU A 36 6.89 -10.33 4.36
N GLN A 37 6.00 -10.77 5.25
CA GLN A 37 6.09 -12.06 5.93
C GLN A 37 4.72 -12.71 5.98
N ASP A 38 4.66 -13.98 5.59
CA ASP A 38 3.42 -14.75 5.63
C ASP A 38 2.28 -14.06 4.86
N ASP A 39 2.63 -13.48 3.71
CA ASP A 39 1.71 -12.75 2.84
C ASP A 39 1.12 -11.49 3.51
N LEU A 40 1.78 -10.97 4.53
CA LEU A 40 1.43 -9.69 5.14
C LEU A 40 2.49 -8.65 4.80
N LEU A 41 2.06 -7.62 4.07
CA LEU A 41 2.92 -6.48 3.75
C LEU A 41 2.71 -5.40 4.81
N THR A 42 3.79 -5.03 5.48
CA THR A 42 3.76 -3.94 6.45
C THR A 42 4.27 -2.68 5.79
N LEU A 43 3.48 -1.62 5.87
CA LEU A 43 3.81 -0.31 5.31
C LEU A 43 4.06 0.69 6.41
N ASP A 44 4.88 1.69 6.09
CA ASP A 44 5.13 2.84 6.95
C ASP A 44 5.07 4.09 6.09
N PHE A 45 4.71 5.22 6.70
CA PHE A 45 4.62 6.48 5.98
C PHE A 45 5.66 7.45 6.52
N LEU A 46 6.33 8.16 5.62
CA LEU A 46 7.33 9.14 5.99
C LEU A 46 6.72 10.34 6.71
N ASP A 47 5.52 10.72 6.30
CA ASP A 47 4.80 11.85 6.90
C ASP A 47 3.44 11.39 7.38
N ARG A 48 3.36 11.03 8.66
CA ARG A 48 2.10 10.57 9.25
C ARG A 48 1.07 11.67 9.43
N ASN A 49 1.50 12.93 9.32
CA ASN A 49 0.61 14.07 9.50
C ASN A 49 -0.05 14.51 8.19
N LYS A 50 0.33 13.93 7.09
CA LYS A 50 -0.17 14.41 5.80
C LYS A 50 -1.68 14.22 5.62
N LEU A 51 -2.26 13.23 6.30
CA LEU A 51 -3.70 12.98 6.19
C LEU A 51 -4.49 13.71 7.26
N ALA A 52 -3.98 13.75 8.51
CA ALA A 52 -4.70 14.42 9.59
C ALA A 52 -3.76 14.64 10.75
N ALA A 53 -3.35 15.87 10.96
CA ALA A 53 -2.44 16.21 12.04
C ALA A 53 -3.06 15.85 13.38
N GLY A 54 -2.33 15.10 14.21
CA GLY A 54 -2.75 14.76 15.55
C GLY A 54 -3.78 13.63 15.65
N HIS A 55 -4.16 13.02 14.52
CA HIS A 55 -5.11 11.92 14.52
C HIS A 55 -4.43 10.61 14.18
N ASP A 56 -5.09 9.50 14.52
CA ASP A 56 -4.66 8.19 14.14
C ASP A 56 -4.73 8.09 12.61
N PHE A 57 -3.57 7.99 12.01
CA PHE A 57 -3.41 7.93 10.57
C PHE A 57 -4.20 6.77 9.95
N GLU A 58 -4.16 5.60 10.60
CA GLU A 58 -4.79 4.39 10.04
C GLU A 58 -6.31 4.53 9.96
N SER A 59 -6.92 5.30 10.86
CA SER A 59 -8.38 5.45 10.86
C SER A 59 -8.89 6.24 9.66
N HIS A 60 -8.01 6.92 8.93
CA HIS A 60 -8.38 7.68 7.74
C HIS A 60 -8.25 6.87 6.44
N ILE A 61 -7.74 5.65 6.53
CA ILE A 61 -7.60 4.78 5.36
C ILE A 61 -8.80 3.86 5.31
N SER A 62 -9.64 4.03 4.27
CA SER A 62 -10.88 3.26 4.15
C SER A 62 -10.61 1.85 3.63
N GLU A 63 -11.59 0.96 3.85
CA GLU A 63 -11.54 -0.39 3.30
C GLU A 63 -11.50 -0.36 1.77
N LEU A 64 -12.15 0.61 1.14
CA LEU A 64 -12.11 0.73 -0.32
C LEU A 64 -10.68 1.02 -0.80
N GLN A 65 -9.96 1.88 -0.09
CA GLN A 65 -8.58 2.21 -0.44
C GLN A 65 -7.66 1.02 -0.23
N LEU A 66 -7.82 0.29 0.87
CA LEU A 66 -7.04 -0.93 1.14
C LEU A 66 -7.34 -2.01 0.10
N THR A 67 -8.61 -2.20 -0.24
CA THR A 67 -9.02 -3.17 -1.25
C THR A 67 -8.41 -2.82 -2.61
N ALA A 68 -8.39 -1.53 -2.96
CA ALA A 68 -7.79 -1.09 -4.22
C ALA A 68 -6.30 -1.41 -4.26
N LEU A 69 -5.58 -1.17 -3.15
CA LEU A 69 -4.15 -1.49 -3.09
C LEU A 69 -3.92 -3.00 -3.21
N ARG A 70 -4.69 -3.81 -2.47
CA ARG A 70 -4.57 -5.27 -2.58
C ARG A 70 -4.82 -5.74 -4.00
N SER A 71 -5.84 -5.18 -4.65
CA SER A 71 -6.17 -5.52 -6.03
C SER A 71 -5.03 -5.19 -6.99
N ALA A 72 -4.42 -4.02 -6.84
CA ALA A 72 -3.28 -3.62 -7.65
C ALA A 72 -2.10 -4.58 -7.46
N ILE A 73 -1.80 -4.95 -6.22
CA ILE A 73 -0.74 -5.91 -5.92
C ILE A 73 -1.03 -7.25 -6.59
N THR A 74 -2.26 -7.74 -6.46
CA THR A 74 -2.65 -9.02 -7.06
C THR A 74 -2.54 -8.98 -8.58
N THR A 75 -2.94 -7.86 -9.20
CA THR A 75 -2.86 -7.71 -10.65
C THR A 75 -1.41 -7.79 -11.14
N ILE A 76 -0.49 -7.18 -10.41
CA ILE A 76 0.92 -7.11 -10.83
C ILE A 76 1.68 -8.39 -10.45
N THR A 77 1.42 -8.96 -9.27
CA THR A 77 2.22 -10.07 -8.74
C THR A 77 1.55 -11.43 -8.86
N GLY A 78 0.23 -11.48 -9.01
CA GLY A 78 -0.53 -12.72 -8.96
C GLY A 78 -0.69 -13.29 -7.57
N LYS A 79 -0.34 -12.54 -6.53
CA LYS A 79 -0.37 -12.99 -5.14
C LYS A 79 -1.41 -12.24 -4.33
N ASN A 80 -2.07 -12.94 -3.41
CA ASN A 80 -2.99 -12.33 -2.45
C ASN A 80 -2.20 -11.92 -1.22
N ILE A 81 -2.03 -10.60 -1.04
CA ILE A 81 -1.20 -10.05 0.03
C ILE A 81 -2.06 -9.13 0.89
N GLU A 82 -2.01 -9.35 2.20
CA GLU A 82 -2.68 -8.50 3.16
C GLU A 82 -1.82 -7.29 3.52
N ILE A 83 -2.45 -6.22 3.96
CA ILE A 83 -1.78 -4.96 4.27
C ILE A 83 -1.87 -4.67 5.76
N GLY A 84 -0.73 -4.34 6.36
CA GLY A 84 -0.64 -3.87 7.74
C GLY A 84 0.19 -2.60 7.81
N PHE A 85 0.20 -1.95 8.97
CA PHE A 85 0.91 -0.70 9.17
C PHE A 85 1.80 -0.79 10.40
N SER A 86 2.99 -0.20 10.30
CA SER A 86 3.89 -0.13 11.44
C SER A 86 3.67 1.13 12.27
#